data_eb68a479d70f99082d1255785fb10774
#
_entry.id   eb68a479d70f99082d1255785fb10774
#
_cell.length_a   1.000
_cell.length_b   1.000
_cell.length_c   1.000
_cell.angle_alpha   90.00
_cell.angle_beta   90.00
_cell.angle_gamma   90.00
#
_symmetry.space_group_name_H-M   'P 1'
#
loop_
_entity.id
_entity.type
_entity.pdbx_description
1 polymer ?
#
loop_
_entity_poly.entity_id
_entity_poly.type
_entity_poly.pdbx_seq_one_letter_code
_entity_poly.pdbx_strand_id
1 'polypeptide(L)'
;MGVQSRKRSYFLTLMLACSGWISAQQGVLIEAESFTEKGGWLVDPQFVEQMGSPYLLAHGMGVPVANAATKVSLPVEGNYRVWARTKNWAPGNWAAPGRFRVLVEGDTLPNVLGIHPDWNWEYAGEISVNKAVVAVALADLTGFEGRCDALYFTNSRETPPASGSDLAGWRKSKLQEPLAPEITQTFDLVVVGGGIAGCAAAIAAAEQGLQVALIHDRPVLGGNASSEIRVHTLGIYGKFERILSKIDTEHYPNGSPDAILDQQKRDENVKRYPNIHLFLNWRAFHAASQDNLVQFVDARPTSGGESIRFKAPLFLDSTGDGWIGYWSGAEYSYGRESVYQYGEAWEQWGELWSPEEPDNAVMGSSILWRTKIANTGKAFPAVPWAMEVAQSHEATAGEWYWEFSRNDLHQIEDGETIRDHMLKAIYGSFYNAKQNPANANYQLEWVSYLLGKRESRRLIGDHIFTFRDVLDGAAFADSVVMEVREIDVHFQQQLQDERQPDFLSKALFYKTGKYYIPYRSLYSRNINNLFMAGRNFSCSHVGLGGPRVMRTTGQMGAAVGYAASLCKKYGVGPREIYTQHLKEYMDLIERQQWNRP
;
A
#
# COMPACT_ATOMS: atom_id res chain seq x y z
N MET A 1 -27.73 90.78 -26.98
CA MET A 1 -27.64 90.34 -25.58
C MET A 1 -28.64 89.17 -25.43
N GLY A 2 -28.25 87.95 -25.63
CA GLY A 2 -29.12 86.78 -25.63
C GLY A 2 -28.72 85.83 -24.49
N VAL A 3 -29.67 85.55 -23.63
CA VAL A 3 -29.49 84.58 -22.53
C VAL A 3 -30.08 83.22 -23.02
N GLN A 4 -29.21 82.26 -23.20
CA GLN A 4 -29.60 80.87 -23.48
C GLN A 4 -29.88 80.12 -22.18
N SER A 5 -31.12 79.60 -22.02
CA SER A 5 -31.52 78.68 -20.96
C SER A 5 -31.12 77.28 -21.31
N ARG A 6 -30.30 76.63 -20.52
CA ARG A 6 -29.99 75.16 -20.61
C ARG A 6 -31.05 74.39 -19.82
N LYS A 7 -31.82 73.58 -20.54
CA LYS A 7 -32.68 72.49 -19.96
C LYS A 7 -31.75 71.35 -19.51
N ARG A 8 -31.76 71.01 -18.23
CA ARG A 8 -31.21 69.75 -17.70
C ARG A 8 -32.23 68.62 -17.79
N SER A 9 -31.97 67.62 -18.67
CA SER A 9 -32.67 66.34 -18.67
C SER A 9 -32.09 65.45 -17.60
N TYR A 10 -32.90 65.02 -16.64
CA TYR A 10 -32.57 63.97 -15.69
C TYR A 10 -32.86 62.60 -16.32
N PHE A 11 -31.81 61.83 -16.67
CA PHE A 11 -31.94 60.42 -17.00
C PHE A 11 -31.99 59.67 -15.67
N LEU A 12 -33.15 59.04 -15.42
CA LEU A 12 -33.37 58.13 -14.31
C LEU A 12 -32.83 56.76 -14.76
N THR A 13 -31.62 56.38 -14.33
CA THR A 13 -31.08 55.06 -14.60
C THR A 13 -31.70 54.07 -13.61
N LEU A 14 -32.59 53.22 -14.11
CA LEU A 14 -33.17 52.12 -13.37
C LEU A 14 -32.09 51.03 -13.22
N MET A 15 -31.42 50.94 -12.04
CA MET A 15 -30.59 49.79 -11.69
C MET A 15 -31.51 48.60 -11.44
N LEU A 16 -31.60 47.68 -12.41
CA LEU A 16 -32.05 46.32 -12.16
C LEU A 16 -30.96 45.65 -11.29
N ALA A 17 -31.26 45.48 -10.01
CA ALA A 17 -30.54 44.59 -9.16
C ALA A 17 -30.83 43.14 -9.62
N CYS A 18 -29.96 42.59 -10.45
CA CYS A 18 -29.88 41.14 -10.64
C CYS A 18 -29.40 40.56 -9.30
N SER A 19 -30.33 40.18 -8.44
CA SER A 19 -30.08 39.26 -7.35
C SER A 19 -29.69 37.91 -8.00
N GLY A 20 -28.38 37.74 -8.29
CA GLY A 20 -27.84 36.45 -8.61
C GLY A 20 -28.10 35.54 -7.40
N TRP A 21 -29.01 34.63 -7.56
CA TRP A 21 -29.13 33.51 -6.65
C TRP A 21 -27.82 32.75 -6.75
N ILE A 22 -26.95 32.93 -5.75
CA ILE A 22 -25.82 32.01 -5.51
C ILE A 22 -26.52 30.69 -5.24
N SER A 23 -26.52 29.79 -6.23
CA SER A 23 -26.99 28.43 -6.07
C SER A 23 -26.15 27.83 -4.96
N ALA A 24 -26.73 27.69 -3.77
CA ALA A 24 -26.11 26.97 -2.69
C ALA A 24 -25.68 25.59 -3.21
N GLN A 25 -24.49 25.15 -2.86
CA GLN A 25 -23.91 23.88 -3.29
C GLN A 25 -24.97 22.78 -3.16
N GLN A 26 -25.39 22.21 -4.30
CA GLN A 26 -26.57 21.34 -4.36
C GLN A 26 -26.27 19.90 -3.90
N GLY A 27 -25.05 19.60 -3.43
CA GLY A 27 -24.68 18.29 -2.95
C GLY A 27 -23.44 18.26 -2.06
N VAL A 28 -23.39 17.28 -1.16
CA VAL A 28 -22.31 17.04 -0.20
C VAL A 28 -21.70 15.68 -0.48
N LEU A 29 -20.41 15.65 -0.78
CA LEU A 29 -19.61 14.45 -0.93
C LEU A 29 -18.87 14.18 0.39
N ILE A 30 -18.87 12.92 0.81
CA ILE A 30 -18.18 12.45 2.01
C ILE A 30 -17.41 11.20 1.64
N GLU A 31 -16.10 11.26 1.81
CA GLU A 31 -15.23 10.11 1.68
C GLU A 31 -15.49 9.15 2.85
N ALA A 32 -15.69 7.86 2.57
CA ALA A 32 -16.06 6.89 3.61
C ALA A 32 -14.95 6.68 4.64
N GLU A 33 -13.69 6.76 4.20
CA GLU A 33 -12.53 6.68 5.10
C GLU A 33 -12.46 7.84 6.10
N SER A 34 -13.20 8.93 5.88
CA SER A 34 -13.28 10.06 6.82
C SER A 34 -14.27 9.84 7.96
N PHE A 35 -15.07 8.78 7.95
CA PHE A 35 -16.03 8.49 9.02
C PHE A 35 -15.35 8.51 10.38
N THR A 36 -15.98 9.15 11.39
CA THR A 36 -15.40 9.31 12.72
C THR A 36 -15.32 8.00 13.49
N GLU A 37 -16.33 7.16 13.34
CA GLU A 37 -16.43 5.82 13.93
C GLU A 37 -16.35 4.78 12.82
N LYS A 38 -15.30 3.98 12.81
CA LYS A 38 -15.13 2.92 11.79
C LYS A 38 -15.95 1.66 12.11
N GLY A 39 -16.37 1.46 13.38
CA GLY A 39 -17.01 0.23 13.82
C GLY A 39 -16.08 -0.97 13.57
N GLY A 40 -16.58 -1.93 12.77
CA GLY A 40 -15.76 -3.07 12.33
C GLY A 40 -15.24 -2.95 10.90
N TRP A 41 -15.40 -1.80 10.26
CA TRP A 41 -14.88 -1.53 8.92
C TRP A 41 -13.41 -1.09 9.00
N LEU A 42 -12.60 -1.54 8.06
CA LEU A 42 -11.18 -1.21 7.93
C LEU A 42 -10.98 -0.14 6.85
N VAL A 43 -9.96 0.69 7.01
CA VAL A 43 -9.52 1.59 5.93
C VAL A 43 -8.55 0.83 5.05
N ASP A 44 -8.86 0.72 3.76
CA ASP A 44 -7.98 0.09 2.76
C ASP A 44 -7.29 1.13 1.88
N PRO A 45 -5.98 1.41 2.10
CA PRO A 45 -5.23 2.38 1.32
C PRO A 45 -4.44 1.76 0.15
N GLN A 46 -4.61 0.47 -0.15
CA GLN A 46 -3.72 -0.24 -1.08
C GLN A 46 -3.86 0.21 -2.54
N PHE A 47 -5.04 0.68 -2.95
CA PHE A 47 -5.38 0.92 -4.37
C PHE A 47 -5.72 2.37 -4.67
N VAL A 48 -5.13 3.30 -3.93
CA VAL A 48 -5.39 4.75 -4.04
C VAL A 48 -5.09 5.30 -5.43
N GLU A 49 -4.11 4.73 -6.14
CA GLU A 49 -3.74 5.16 -7.50
C GLU A 49 -4.88 4.89 -8.51
N GLN A 50 -5.66 3.82 -8.31
CA GLN A 50 -6.81 3.48 -9.14
C GLN A 50 -8.09 4.17 -8.63
N MET A 51 -8.21 4.30 -7.30
CA MET A 51 -9.43 4.77 -6.64
C MET A 51 -9.49 6.29 -6.47
N GLY A 52 -8.34 6.95 -6.32
CA GLY A 52 -8.22 8.37 -5.95
C GLY A 52 -8.23 8.62 -4.45
N SER A 53 -8.72 7.69 -3.64
CA SER A 53 -8.73 7.71 -2.17
C SER A 53 -8.68 6.28 -1.61
N PRO A 54 -8.41 6.09 -0.31
CA PRO A 54 -8.75 4.87 0.41
C PRO A 54 -10.25 4.65 0.44
N TYR A 55 -10.70 3.45 0.84
CA TYR A 55 -12.11 3.15 1.06
C TYR A 55 -12.33 2.33 2.32
N LEU A 56 -13.57 2.25 2.81
CA LEU A 56 -13.94 1.36 3.90
C LEU A 56 -14.24 -0.04 3.39
N LEU A 57 -13.72 -1.04 4.11
CA LEU A 57 -13.83 -2.47 3.82
C LEU A 57 -14.43 -3.22 5.01
N ALA A 58 -15.57 -3.91 4.82
CA ALA A 58 -16.21 -4.77 5.82
C ALA A 58 -15.61 -6.18 5.79
N HIS A 59 -14.48 -6.38 6.46
CA HIS A 59 -13.70 -7.63 6.48
C HIS A 59 -14.08 -8.50 7.67
N GLY A 60 -15.27 -9.12 7.64
CA GLY A 60 -15.86 -9.88 8.73
C GLY A 60 -15.75 -11.40 8.61
N MET A 61 -15.10 -11.92 7.55
CA MET A 61 -14.91 -13.36 7.33
C MET A 61 -16.22 -14.17 7.40
N GLY A 62 -17.30 -13.61 6.79
CA GLY A 62 -18.65 -14.20 6.77
C GLY A 62 -19.50 -13.89 7.98
N VAL A 63 -19.10 -12.95 8.83
CA VAL A 63 -19.90 -12.41 9.94
C VAL A 63 -20.02 -10.90 9.77
N PRO A 64 -21.24 -10.34 9.68
CA PRO A 64 -21.41 -8.89 9.56
C PRO A 64 -20.66 -8.14 10.66
N VAL A 65 -19.97 -7.07 10.26
CA VAL A 65 -19.18 -6.24 11.16
C VAL A 65 -20.02 -5.12 11.77
N ALA A 66 -19.55 -4.51 12.86
CA ALA A 66 -20.21 -3.36 13.49
C ALA A 66 -20.25 -2.16 12.52
N ASN A 67 -21.32 -1.38 12.58
CA ASN A 67 -21.55 -0.26 11.69
C ASN A 67 -20.43 0.78 11.78
N ALA A 68 -20.00 1.28 10.63
CA ALA A 68 -19.25 2.54 10.57
C ALA A 68 -20.24 3.71 10.62
N ALA A 69 -19.89 4.79 11.33
CA ALA A 69 -20.80 5.93 11.52
C ALA A 69 -20.06 7.28 11.49
N THR A 70 -20.78 8.31 11.06
CA THR A 70 -20.33 9.69 11.09
C THR A 70 -21.49 10.67 11.14
N LYS A 71 -21.19 11.97 11.29
CA LYS A 71 -22.16 13.05 11.17
C LYS A 71 -21.89 13.84 9.90
N VAL A 72 -22.94 14.16 9.16
CA VAL A 72 -22.90 14.87 7.89
C VAL A 72 -23.61 16.19 8.02
N SER A 73 -22.95 17.30 7.66
CA SER A 73 -23.56 18.62 7.59
C SER A 73 -24.19 18.83 6.20
N LEU A 74 -25.48 19.04 6.16
CA LEU A 74 -26.22 19.34 4.94
C LEU A 74 -26.57 20.84 4.87
N PRO A 75 -26.37 21.52 3.73
CA PRO A 75 -26.46 22.98 3.66
C PRO A 75 -27.86 23.55 3.85
N VAL A 76 -28.89 22.77 3.52
CA VAL A 76 -30.30 23.20 3.62
C VAL A 76 -31.18 22.03 4.05
N GLU A 77 -32.32 22.35 4.65
CA GLU A 77 -33.39 21.35 4.89
C GLU A 77 -34.06 20.97 3.56
N GLY A 78 -34.60 19.76 3.49
CA GLY A 78 -35.30 19.27 2.32
C GLY A 78 -35.07 17.80 2.02
N ASN A 79 -35.43 17.39 0.81
CA ASN A 79 -35.27 16.01 0.37
C ASN A 79 -33.92 15.84 -0.33
N TYR A 80 -33.19 14.80 0.06
CA TYR A 80 -31.90 14.42 -0.52
C TYR A 80 -31.95 13.02 -1.10
N ARG A 81 -31.39 12.86 -2.30
CA ARG A 81 -31.03 11.58 -2.87
C ARG A 81 -29.65 11.19 -2.34
N VAL A 82 -29.52 9.95 -1.91
CA VAL A 82 -28.28 9.41 -1.34
C VAL A 82 -27.69 8.37 -2.28
N TRP A 83 -26.44 8.55 -2.64
CA TRP A 83 -25.65 7.65 -3.48
C TRP A 83 -24.45 7.15 -2.71
N ALA A 84 -24.07 5.89 -2.93
CA ALA A 84 -22.82 5.32 -2.43
C ALA A 84 -21.96 4.86 -3.60
N ARG A 85 -20.68 5.19 -3.58
CA ARG A 85 -19.72 4.63 -4.53
C ARG A 85 -19.20 3.32 -3.98
N THR A 86 -19.47 2.23 -4.69
CA THR A 86 -19.26 0.85 -4.22
C THR A 86 -19.07 -0.10 -5.40
N LYS A 87 -18.79 -1.38 -5.10
CA LYS A 87 -18.52 -2.43 -6.08
C LYS A 87 -18.95 -3.79 -5.54
N ASN A 88 -19.53 -4.62 -6.40
CA ASN A 88 -19.60 -6.05 -6.19
C ASN A 88 -18.26 -6.68 -6.60
N TRP A 89 -17.46 -7.08 -5.63
CA TRP A 89 -16.11 -7.61 -5.88
C TRP A 89 -16.07 -9.06 -6.41
N ALA A 90 -17.20 -9.76 -6.38
CA ALA A 90 -17.35 -11.11 -6.91
C ALA A 90 -18.65 -11.26 -7.72
N PRO A 91 -18.74 -10.61 -8.90
CA PRO A 91 -19.94 -10.63 -9.73
C PRO A 91 -20.21 -12.03 -10.31
N GLY A 92 -21.48 -12.35 -10.50
CA GLY A 92 -21.93 -13.64 -11.06
C GLY A 92 -23.43 -13.87 -10.82
N ASN A 93 -23.88 -15.10 -11.08
CA ASN A 93 -25.31 -15.50 -10.92
C ASN A 93 -25.64 -15.91 -9.47
N TRP A 94 -25.18 -15.13 -8.50
CA TRP A 94 -25.39 -15.29 -7.06
C TRP A 94 -25.60 -13.95 -6.40
N ALA A 95 -26.06 -13.98 -5.16
CA ALA A 95 -26.14 -12.75 -4.37
C ALA A 95 -24.73 -12.21 -4.10
N ALA A 96 -24.51 -10.92 -4.36
CA ALA A 96 -23.24 -10.26 -4.14
C ALA A 96 -22.74 -10.48 -2.70
N PRO A 97 -21.48 -10.87 -2.49
CA PRO A 97 -20.97 -11.15 -1.14
C PRO A 97 -20.84 -9.89 -0.29
N GLY A 98 -20.41 -8.76 -0.85
CA GLY A 98 -20.08 -7.53 -0.13
C GLY A 98 -21.27 -6.56 0.03
N ARG A 99 -22.47 -7.06 0.30
CA ARG A 99 -23.67 -6.22 0.42
C ARG A 99 -23.73 -5.45 1.73
N PHE A 100 -24.19 -4.20 1.64
CA PHE A 100 -24.43 -3.34 2.81
C PHE A 100 -25.60 -2.38 2.56
N ARG A 101 -25.98 -1.61 3.58
CA ARG A 101 -26.98 -0.54 3.49
C ARG A 101 -26.49 0.73 4.14
N VAL A 102 -27.04 1.87 3.73
CA VAL A 102 -26.87 3.16 4.38
C VAL A 102 -28.02 3.38 5.36
N LEU A 103 -27.70 3.87 6.55
CA LEU A 103 -28.66 4.35 7.54
C LEU A 103 -28.51 5.86 7.69
N VAL A 104 -29.62 6.57 7.83
CA VAL A 104 -29.63 7.99 8.18
C VAL A 104 -30.56 8.20 9.36
N GLU A 105 -30.09 8.84 10.43
CA GLU A 105 -30.81 9.04 11.69
C GLU A 105 -31.34 7.74 12.31
N GLY A 106 -30.70 6.61 12.02
CA GLY A 106 -31.12 5.28 12.47
C GLY A 106 -32.06 4.57 11.49
N ASP A 107 -32.66 5.28 10.55
CA ASP A 107 -33.55 4.69 9.54
C ASP A 107 -32.74 4.10 8.38
N THR A 108 -33.04 2.85 8.05
CA THR A 108 -32.36 2.12 6.97
C THR A 108 -32.91 2.54 5.61
N LEU A 109 -32.06 2.98 4.71
CA LEU A 109 -32.44 3.28 3.33
C LEU A 109 -32.84 2.00 2.56
N PRO A 110 -33.79 2.10 1.59
CA PRO A 110 -34.45 0.93 1.03
C PRO A 110 -33.55 0.02 0.21
N ASN A 111 -32.54 0.57 -0.48
CA ASN A 111 -31.77 -0.20 -1.44
C ASN A 111 -30.57 -0.88 -0.80
N VAL A 112 -30.29 -2.12 -1.24
CA VAL A 112 -29.06 -2.85 -0.94
C VAL A 112 -27.99 -2.41 -1.91
N LEU A 113 -26.79 -2.20 -1.42
CA LEU A 113 -25.64 -1.67 -2.15
C LEU A 113 -24.53 -2.72 -2.24
N GLY A 114 -23.52 -2.48 -3.10
CA GLY A 114 -22.44 -3.42 -3.38
C GLY A 114 -22.87 -4.53 -4.34
N ILE A 115 -23.74 -4.19 -5.32
CA ILE A 115 -24.31 -5.15 -6.27
C ILE A 115 -23.84 -4.94 -7.72
N HIS A 116 -23.32 -3.77 -8.08
CA HIS A 116 -22.79 -3.50 -9.42
C HIS A 116 -21.38 -4.09 -9.59
N PRO A 117 -21.06 -4.74 -10.71
CA PRO A 117 -19.78 -5.46 -10.90
C PRO A 117 -18.54 -4.56 -10.89
N ASP A 118 -18.69 -3.30 -11.27
CA ASP A 118 -17.60 -2.32 -11.31
C ASP A 118 -17.77 -1.24 -10.26
N TRP A 119 -16.72 -0.53 -9.92
CA TRP A 119 -16.80 0.67 -9.09
C TRP A 119 -17.75 1.70 -9.73
N ASN A 120 -18.89 1.91 -9.08
CA ASN A 120 -19.93 2.81 -9.57
C ASN A 120 -20.70 3.42 -8.41
N TRP A 121 -21.49 4.45 -8.73
CA TRP A 121 -22.45 5.03 -7.81
C TRP A 121 -23.76 4.23 -7.84
N GLU A 122 -24.12 3.68 -6.69
CA GLU A 122 -25.37 2.98 -6.47
C GLU A 122 -26.30 3.87 -5.65
N TYR A 123 -27.56 3.93 -6.07
CA TYR A 123 -28.58 4.73 -5.40
C TYR A 123 -29.06 4.03 -4.13
N ALA A 124 -28.84 4.66 -2.95
CA ALA A 124 -29.24 4.10 -1.66
C ALA A 124 -30.73 4.38 -1.31
N GLY A 125 -31.24 5.55 -1.70
CA GLY A 125 -32.60 5.99 -1.41
C GLY A 125 -32.72 7.51 -1.25
N GLU A 126 -33.87 7.95 -0.75
CA GLU A 126 -34.17 9.35 -0.44
C GLU A 126 -34.39 9.54 1.05
N ILE A 127 -34.02 10.70 1.56
CA ILE A 127 -34.29 11.13 2.94
C ILE A 127 -34.90 12.52 2.95
N SER A 128 -35.77 12.79 3.92
CA SER A 128 -36.25 14.12 4.23
C SER A 128 -35.54 14.65 5.47
N VAL A 129 -34.84 15.77 5.32
CA VAL A 129 -33.98 16.34 6.35
C VAL A 129 -34.60 17.65 6.87
N ASN A 130 -34.78 17.75 8.18
CA ASN A 130 -35.30 18.91 8.88
C ASN A 130 -34.28 19.52 9.87
N LYS A 131 -33.01 19.19 9.73
CA LYS A 131 -31.90 19.69 10.56
C LYS A 131 -30.58 19.71 9.76
N ALA A 132 -29.71 20.62 10.11
CA ALA A 132 -28.46 20.86 9.39
C ALA A 132 -27.43 19.72 9.52
N VAL A 133 -27.52 18.87 10.53
CA VAL A 133 -26.56 17.77 10.77
C VAL A 133 -27.33 16.47 10.98
N VAL A 134 -26.98 15.45 10.21
CA VAL A 134 -27.59 14.12 10.26
C VAL A 134 -26.54 13.06 10.62
N ALA A 135 -26.96 12.05 11.40
CA ALA A 135 -26.15 10.86 11.65
C ALA A 135 -26.28 9.90 10.46
N VAL A 136 -25.15 9.39 9.97
CA VAL A 136 -25.09 8.46 8.86
C VAL A 136 -24.29 7.23 9.27
N ALA A 137 -24.73 6.04 8.86
CA ALA A 137 -24.01 4.80 9.13
C ALA A 137 -24.03 3.85 7.92
N LEU A 138 -23.00 2.99 7.85
CA LEU A 138 -22.92 1.86 6.95
C LEU A 138 -23.18 0.58 7.73
N ALA A 139 -24.18 -0.19 7.34
CA ALA A 139 -24.53 -1.47 7.95
C ALA A 139 -24.17 -2.62 7.00
N ASP A 140 -23.14 -3.37 7.37
CA ASP A 140 -22.72 -4.57 6.66
C ASP A 140 -23.78 -5.69 6.81
N LEU A 141 -24.03 -6.44 5.74
CA LEU A 141 -25.02 -7.51 5.72
C LEU A 141 -24.42 -8.92 5.70
N THR A 142 -23.13 -9.05 5.45
CA THR A 142 -22.55 -10.35 5.08
C THR A 142 -21.22 -10.66 5.76
N GLY A 143 -20.40 -9.67 6.03
CA GLY A 143 -19.01 -9.84 6.49
C GLY A 143 -18.05 -10.28 5.40
N PHE A 144 -18.44 -10.18 4.13
CA PHE A 144 -17.61 -10.55 2.99
C PHE A 144 -17.27 -9.33 2.14
N GLU A 145 -16.31 -8.51 2.61
CA GLU A 145 -15.65 -7.43 1.87
C GLU A 145 -16.58 -6.39 1.25
N GLY A 146 -17.66 -6.02 1.95
CA GLY A 146 -18.45 -4.85 1.58
C GLY A 146 -17.54 -3.62 1.48
N ARG A 147 -17.67 -2.83 0.40
CA ARG A 147 -16.78 -1.70 0.10
C ARG A 147 -17.57 -0.43 -0.09
N CYS A 148 -17.16 0.61 0.60
CA CYS A 148 -17.72 1.94 0.40
C CYS A 148 -16.58 2.96 0.26
N ASP A 149 -16.50 3.60 -0.92
CA ASP A 149 -15.50 4.62 -1.22
C ASP A 149 -16.01 6.01 -0.78
N ALA A 150 -17.25 6.35 -1.10
CA ALA A 150 -17.82 7.64 -0.75
C ALA A 150 -19.35 7.59 -0.69
N LEU A 151 -19.94 8.56 0.02
CA LEU A 151 -21.37 8.86 -0.03
C LEU A 151 -21.58 10.25 -0.64
N TYR A 152 -22.61 10.39 -1.46
CA TYR A 152 -23.02 11.65 -2.03
C TYR A 152 -24.50 11.96 -1.76
N PHE A 153 -24.75 13.08 -1.08
CA PHE A 153 -26.06 13.59 -0.76
C PHE A 153 -26.38 14.76 -1.69
N THR A 154 -27.48 14.70 -2.43
CA THR A 154 -27.87 15.79 -3.34
C THR A 154 -29.37 16.05 -3.31
N ASN A 155 -29.75 17.31 -3.24
CA ASN A 155 -31.15 17.78 -3.39
C ASN A 155 -31.50 18.17 -4.85
N SER A 156 -30.59 17.87 -5.77
CA SER A 156 -30.76 18.08 -7.21
C SER A 156 -30.96 16.77 -7.96
N ARG A 157 -31.16 16.87 -9.30
CA ARG A 157 -31.19 15.70 -10.19
C ARG A 157 -29.79 15.26 -10.66
N GLU A 158 -28.74 15.86 -10.13
CA GLU A 158 -27.35 15.51 -10.46
C GLU A 158 -27.09 14.02 -10.18
N THR A 159 -26.46 13.34 -11.15
CA THR A 159 -25.90 12.01 -11.00
C THR A 159 -24.40 12.14 -11.03
N PRO A 160 -23.67 11.64 -10.00
CA PRO A 160 -22.23 11.77 -9.97
C PRO A 160 -21.56 10.97 -11.10
N PRO A 161 -20.43 11.43 -11.65
CA PRO A 161 -19.68 10.73 -12.69
C PRO A 161 -19.17 9.36 -12.21
N ALA A 162 -19.25 8.34 -13.07
CA ALA A 162 -18.93 6.96 -12.68
C ALA A 162 -17.43 6.71 -12.49
N SER A 163 -16.57 7.24 -13.39
CA SER A 163 -15.13 6.92 -13.42
C SER A 163 -14.30 7.96 -14.20
N GLY A 164 -12.99 7.78 -14.24
CA GLY A 164 -12.06 8.53 -15.08
C GLY A 164 -11.79 9.96 -14.61
N SER A 165 -11.29 10.79 -15.53
CA SER A 165 -10.91 12.19 -15.26
C SER A 165 -12.08 13.03 -14.78
N ASP A 166 -13.30 12.75 -15.28
CA ASP A 166 -14.52 13.44 -14.90
C ASP A 166 -14.84 13.24 -13.42
N LEU A 167 -14.71 12.00 -12.92
CA LEU A 167 -14.87 11.70 -11.50
C LEU A 167 -13.82 12.42 -10.66
N ALA A 168 -12.54 12.36 -11.05
CA ALA A 168 -11.46 12.99 -10.30
C ALA A 168 -11.64 14.52 -10.20
N GLY A 169 -11.99 15.19 -11.30
CA GLY A 169 -12.27 16.62 -11.33
C GLY A 169 -13.50 16.98 -10.50
N TRP A 170 -14.58 16.20 -10.61
CA TRP A 170 -15.80 16.39 -9.85
C TRP A 170 -15.57 16.22 -8.34
N ARG A 171 -14.84 15.16 -7.91
CA ARG A 171 -14.48 14.95 -6.47
C ARG A 171 -13.72 16.15 -5.92
N LYS A 172 -12.65 16.59 -6.58
CA LYS A 172 -11.87 17.76 -6.17
C LYS A 172 -12.73 19.00 -6.00
N SER A 173 -13.67 19.25 -6.93
CA SER A 173 -14.61 20.37 -6.85
C SER A 173 -15.56 20.25 -5.66
N LYS A 174 -16.11 19.05 -5.38
CA LYS A 174 -17.04 18.83 -4.26
C LYS A 174 -16.35 18.91 -2.90
N LEU A 175 -15.11 18.39 -2.79
CA LEU A 175 -14.30 18.43 -1.59
C LEU A 175 -13.59 19.78 -1.39
N GLN A 176 -13.60 20.65 -2.41
CA GLN A 176 -12.86 21.94 -2.41
C GLN A 176 -11.36 21.74 -2.12
N GLU A 177 -10.79 20.63 -2.63
CA GLU A 177 -9.38 20.31 -2.42
C GLU A 177 -8.48 21.34 -3.12
N PRO A 178 -7.43 21.86 -2.44
CA PRO A 178 -6.46 22.73 -3.06
C PRO A 178 -5.67 22.00 -4.14
N LEU A 179 -5.18 22.73 -5.15
CA LEU A 179 -4.38 22.17 -6.25
C LEU A 179 -3.03 21.59 -5.79
N ALA A 180 -2.52 22.07 -4.67
CA ALA A 180 -1.28 21.60 -4.05
C ALA A 180 -1.40 21.75 -2.52
N PRO A 181 -0.63 20.97 -1.73
CA PRO A 181 -0.58 21.13 -0.28
C PRO A 181 -0.20 22.55 0.12
N GLU A 182 -0.95 23.14 1.06
CA GLU A 182 -0.67 24.47 1.61
C GLU A 182 0.41 24.42 2.69
N ILE A 183 0.50 23.29 3.41
CA ILE A 183 1.51 23.08 4.45
C ILE A 183 2.76 22.47 3.83
N THR A 184 3.92 23.05 4.18
CA THR A 184 5.24 22.49 3.82
C THR A 184 6.04 22.22 5.10
N GLN A 185 6.63 21.03 5.19
CA GLN A 185 7.58 20.65 6.24
C GLN A 185 8.91 20.24 5.64
N THR A 186 10.00 20.58 6.33
CA THR A 186 11.37 20.32 5.84
C THR A 186 12.14 19.45 6.82
N PHE A 187 12.84 18.46 6.28
CA PHE A 187 13.63 17.48 7.01
C PHE A 187 15.02 17.32 6.39
N ASP A 188 15.91 16.56 7.02
CA ASP A 188 17.20 16.17 6.44
C ASP A 188 17.04 14.97 5.50
N LEU A 189 16.12 14.06 5.85
CA LEU A 189 15.80 12.86 5.09
C LEU A 189 14.28 12.61 5.16
N VAL A 190 13.65 12.40 4.01
CA VAL A 190 12.27 11.91 3.91
C VAL A 190 12.31 10.43 3.53
N VAL A 191 11.79 9.58 4.41
CA VAL A 191 11.65 8.13 4.23
C VAL A 191 10.18 7.83 3.96
N VAL A 192 9.87 7.23 2.81
CA VAL A 192 8.52 6.79 2.47
C VAL A 192 8.44 5.28 2.47
N GLY A 193 7.59 4.74 3.36
CA GLY A 193 7.45 3.32 3.63
C GLY A 193 8.02 2.90 4.98
N GLY A 194 7.14 2.54 5.93
CA GLY A 194 7.48 2.12 7.29
C GLY A 194 7.67 0.60 7.45
N GLY A 195 8.14 -0.11 6.39
CA GLY A 195 8.59 -1.49 6.49
C GLY A 195 9.89 -1.62 7.28
N ILE A 196 10.42 -2.85 7.44
CA ILE A 196 11.68 -3.09 8.17
C ILE A 196 12.83 -2.23 7.60
N ALA A 197 12.91 -2.08 6.28
CA ALA A 197 13.92 -1.25 5.63
C ALA A 197 13.80 0.24 6.02
N GLY A 198 12.59 0.82 5.93
CA GLY A 198 12.37 2.21 6.28
C GLY A 198 12.57 2.50 7.77
N CYS A 199 12.13 1.59 8.65
CA CYS A 199 12.38 1.70 10.10
C CYS A 199 13.90 1.68 10.41
N ALA A 200 14.64 0.75 9.79
CA ALA A 200 16.10 0.66 9.98
C ALA A 200 16.83 1.91 9.48
N ALA A 201 16.41 2.45 8.33
CA ALA A 201 16.97 3.67 7.78
C ALA A 201 16.70 4.89 8.67
N ALA A 202 15.45 5.03 9.13
CA ALA A 202 15.08 6.13 10.01
C ALA A 202 15.86 6.09 11.33
N ILE A 203 16.01 4.91 11.96
CA ILE A 203 16.79 4.75 13.17
C ILE A 203 18.27 5.08 12.92
N ALA A 204 18.88 4.52 11.86
CA ALA A 204 20.28 4.75 11.54
C ALA A 204 20.58 6.23 11.28
N ALA A 205 19.73 6.91 10.52
CA ALA A 205 19.84 8.34 10.25
C ALA A 205 19.65 9.18 11.51
N ALA A 206 18.65 8.84 12.34
CA ALA A 206 18.36 9.55 13.58
C ALA A 206 19.49 9.42 14.60
N GLU A 207 20.13 8.25 14.72
CA GLU A 207 21.32 8.04 15.57
C GLU A 207 22.50 8.91 15.15
N GLN A 208 22.55 9.34 13.89
CA GLN A 208 23.55 10.28 13.37
C GLN A 208 23.08 11.76 13.41
N GLY A 209 21.96 12.04 14.08
CA GLY A 209 21.46 13.40 14.32
C GLY A 209 20.67 14.02 13.17
N LEU A 210 20.19 13.24 12.20
CA LEU A 210 19.32 13.73 11.15
C LEU A 210 17.89 13.93 11.67
N GLN A 211 17.21 14.98 11.17
CA GLN A 211 15.77 15.11 11.30
C GLN A 211 15.10 14.30 10.17
N VAL A 212 14.34 13.28 10.54
CA VAL A 212 13.77 12.30 9.61
C VAL A 212 12.25 12.38 9.62
N ALA A 213 11.62 12.52 8.45
CA ALA A 213 10.21 12.20 8.29
C ALA A 213 10.08 10.74 7.88
N LEU A 214 9.34 9.94 8.65
CA LEU A 214 8.98 8.57 8.29
C LEU A 214 7.48 8.52 7.98
N ILE A 215 7.15 8.39 6.70
CA ILE A 215 5.77 8.41 6.18
C ILE A 215 5.33 6.99 5.90
N HIS A 216 4.18 6.58 6.45
CA HIS A 216 3.65 5.23 6.28
C HIS A 216 2.12 5.24 6.17
N ASP A 217 1.59 4.57 5.16
CA ASP A 217 0.18 4.57 4.79
C ASP A 217 -0.72 3.66 5.66
N ARG A 218 -0.14 3.02 6.68
CA ARG A 218 -0.85 2.12 7.60
C ARG A 218 -0.69 2.56 9.06
N PRO A 219 -1.56 2.07 9.95
CA PRO A 219 -1.50 2.43 11.37
C PRO A 219 -0.30 1.83 12.10
N VAL A 220 0.38 0.84 11.50
CA VAL A 220 1.40 0.02 12.16
C VAL A 220 2.64 -0.15 11.29
N LEU A 221 3.83 -0.06 11.92
CA LEU A 221 5.10 -0.26 11.26
C LEU A 221 5.39 -1.75 10.97
N GLY A 222 6.30 -2.02 10.04
CA GLY A 222 6.84 -3.35 9.76
C GLY A 222 6.59 -3.88 8.35
N GLY A 223 5.68 -3.29 7.59
CA GLY A 223 5.36 -3.77 6.24
C GLY A 223 4.80 -5.20 6.27
N ASN A 224 5.42 -6.14 5.55
CA ASN A 224 5.00 -7.54 5.56
C ASN A 224 5.19 -8.21 6.95
N ALA A 225 6.07 -7.66 7.82
CA ALA A 225 6.24 -8.15 9.19
C ALA A 225 5.27 -7.53 10.21
N SER A 226 4.37 -6.64 9.77
CA SER A 226 3.36 -6.03 10.65
C SER A 226 2.34 -7.05 11.14
N SER A 227 1.58 -6.68 12.17
CA SER A 227 0.45 -7.48 12.67
C SER A 227 -0.68 -7.64 11.65
N GLU A 228 -0.68 -6.84 10.57
CA GLU A 228 -1.69 -6.91 9.52
C GLU A 228 -1.40 -7.98 8.46
N ILE A 229 -0.11 -8.32 8.21
CA ILE A 229 0.29 -9.33 7.20
C ILE A 229 0.95 -10.56 7.87
N ARG A 230 1.63 -10.37 9.01
CA ARG A 230 2.16 -11.41 9.90
C ARG A 230 3.17 -12.36 9.28
N VAL A 231 4.05 -11.86 8.39
CA VAL A 231 5.18 -12.65 7.90
C VAL A 231 6.35 -12.47 8.86
N HIS A 232 6.89 -13.57 9.40
CA HIS A 232 8.10 -13.49 10.23
C HIS A 232 9.33 -13.13 9.39
N THR A 233 10.28 -12.43 10.00
CA THR A 233 11.48 -11.98 9.32
C THR A 233 12.46 -13.13 9.10
N LEU A 234 13.10 -13.13 7.93
CA LEU A 234 14.16 -14.06 7.54
C LEU A 234 15.42 -13.30 7.14
N GLY A 235 16.53 -14.01 6.93
CA GLY A 235 17.84 -13.47 6.63
C GLY A 235 18.69 -13.30 7.87
N ILE A 236 19.87 -12.69 7.73
CA ILE A 236 20.80 -12.42 8.82
C ILE A 236 20.86 -10.92 9.14
N TYR A 237 21.38 -10.58 10.31
CA TYR A 237 21.55 -9.17 10.71
C TYR A 237 22.75 -8.46 10.07
N GLY A 238 23.72 -9.23 9.56
CA GLY A 238 24.96 -8.68 9.02
C GLY A 238 25.67 -7.78 10.03
N LYS A 239 26.04 -6.58 9.59
CA LYS A 239 26.71 -5.57 10.42
C LYS A 239 25.75 -4.73 11.27
N PHE A 240 24.42 -4.95 11.19
CA PHE A 240 23.41 -4.07 11.75
C PHE A 240 22.54 -4.69 12.84
N GLU A 241 23.05 -5.74 13.52
CA GLU A 241 22.34 -6.44 14.60
C GLU A 241 21.77 -5.48 15.65
N ARG A 242 22.54 -4.45 16.04
CA ARG A 242 22.17 -3.46 17.04
C ARG A 242 20.88 -2.67 16.69
N ILE A 243 20.62 -2.44 15.40
CA ILE A 243 19.39 -1.79 14.92
C ILE A 243 18.31 -2.84 14.67
N LEU A 244 18.65 -3.88 13.92
CA LEU A 244 17.65 -4.83 13.43
C LEU A 244 17.02 -5.65 14.54
N SER A 245 17.77 -6.06 15.58
CA SER A 245 17.20 -6.79 16.72
C SER A 245 16.12 -6.00 17.49
N LYS A 246 16.12 -4.66 17.40
CA LYS A 246 15.11 -3.81 18.02
C LYS A 246 13.76 -3.79 17.26
N ILE A 247 13.79 -4.07 15.95
CA ILE A 247 12.63 -3.97 15.06
C ILE A 247 12.23 -5.30 14.42
N ASP A 248 12.94 -6.35 14.75
CA ASP A 248 12.75 -7.72 14.25
C ASP A 248 11.49 -8.38 14.78
N THR A 249 11.16 -9.54 14.24
CA THR A 249 10.06 -10.39 14.71
C THR A 249 10.57 -11.57 15.51
N GLU A 250 9.80 -11.94 16.52
CA GLU A 250 9.99 -13.16 17.33
C GLU A 250 8.86 -14.17 17.10
N HIS A 251 7.74 -13.72 16.50
CA HIS A 251 6.60 -14.60 16.24
C HIS A 251 6.92 -15.71 15.23
N TYR A 252 6.34 -16.86 15.47
CA TYR A 252 6.36 -18.03 14.59
C TYR A 252 5.12 -18.91 14.86
N PRO A 253 4.52 -19.56 13.87
CA PRO A 253 4.76 -19.50 12.43
C PRO A 253 4.23 -18.18 11.78
N ASN A 254 4.36 -18.07 10.46
CA ASN A 254 3.67 -17.00 9.72
C ASN A 254 2.17 -16.97 10.07
N GLY A 255 1.59 -15.77 10.14
CA GLY A 255 0.20 -15.60 10.55
C GLY A 255 -0.04 -15.65 12.06
N SER A 256 0.97 -15.88 12.91
CA SER A 256 0.80 -15.92 14.37
C SER A 256 0.22 -14.62 14.91
N PRO A 257 -0.74 -14.66 15.85
CA PRO A 257 -1.25 -13.46 16.53
C PRO A 257 -0.17 -12.73 17.35
N ASP A 258 0.93 -13.39 17.72
CA ASP A 258 2.05 -12.80 18.45
C ASP A 258 2.78 -11.70 17.64
N ALA A 259 2.53 -11.60 16.35
CA ALA A 259 2.96 -10.48 15.50
C ALA A 259 2.52 -9.10 16.07
N ILE A 260 1.50 -9.07 16.92
CA ILE A 260 1.07 -7.85 17.64
C ILE A 260 2.15 -7.41 18.65
N LEU A 261 2.78 -8.35 19.34
CA LEU A 261 3.86 -8.06 20.32
C LEU A 261 5.12 -7.52 19.60
N ASP A 262 5.47 -8.13 18.48
CA ASP A 262 6.59 -7.66 17.65
C ASP A 262 6.34 -6.25 17.12
N GLN A 263 5.11 -5.95 16.72
CA GLN A 263 4.73 -4.62 16.29
C GLN A 263 4.87 -3.60 17.42
N GLN A 264 4.35 -3.88 18.62
CA GLN A 264 4.48 -3.00 19.78
C GLN A 264 5.94 -2.69 20.08
N LYS A 265 6.80 -3.73 20.12
CA LYS A 265 8.25 -3.61 20.29
C LYS A 265 8.85 -2.67 19.23
N ARG A 266 8.48 -2.83 17.97
CA ARG A 266 8.99 -2.02 16.84
C ARG A 266 8.57 -0.57 16.96
N ASP A 267 7.28 -0.33 17.19
CA ASP A 267 6.70 1.01 17.32
C ASP A 267 7.35 1.78 18.48
N GLU A 268 7.54 1.14 19.63
CA GLU A 268 8.23 1.71 20.79
C GLU A 268 9.67 2.08 20.48
N ASN A 269 10.41 1.18 19.80
CA ASN A 269 11.81 1.42 19.48
C ASN A 269 12.01 2.56 18.47
N VAL A 270 11.12 2.71 17.48
CA VAL A 270 11.17 3.84 16.55
C VAL A 270 10.81 5.15 17.26
N LYS A 271 9.78 5.16 18.11
CA LYS A 271 9.34 6.34 18.87
C LYS A 271 10.34 6.83 19.92
N ARG A 272 11.34 6.04 20.29
CA ARG A 272 12.44 6.46 21.22
C ARG A 272 13.34 7.56 20.63
N TYR A 273 13.32 7.76 19.33
CA TYR A 273 14.14 8.75 18.64
C TYR A 273 13.33 10.02 18.40
N PRO A 274 13.54 11.11 19.17
CA PRO A 274 12.71 12.33 19.08
C PRO A 274 12.87 13.08 17.75
N ASN A 275 13.93 12.80 17.01
CA ASN A 275 14.22 13.33 15.69
C ASN A 275 13.69 12.46 14.54
N ILE A 276 12.92 11.40 14.83
CA ILE A 276 12.07 10.71 13.86
C ILE A 276 10.65 11.26 14.00
N HIS A 277 10.21 12.01 13.01
CA HIS A 277 8.85 12.49 12.89
C HIS A 277 8.03 11.43 12.17
N LEU A 278 7.19 10.70 12.93
CA LEU A 278 6.46 9.54 12.46
C LEU A 278 5.07 9.94 11.98
N PHE A 279 4.78 9.69 10.70
CA PHE A 279 3.49 9.93 10.04
C PHE A 279 2.83 8.59 9.69
N LEU A 280 2.13 7.97 10.66
CA LEU A 280 1.32 6.76 10.43
C LEU A 280 -0.05 7.12 9.87
N ASN A 281 -0.62 6.24 9.04
CA ASN A 281 -1.84 6.51 8.27
C ASN A 281 -1.68 7.72 7.34
N TRP A 282 -0.49 7.91 6.77
CA TRP A 282 -0.20 8.95 5.80
C TRP A 282 0.26 8.34 4.48
N ARG A 283 -0.55 8.51 3.45
CA ARG A 283 -0.24 8.04 2.10
C ARG A 283 0.47 9.12 1.30
N ALA A 284 1.69 8.83 0.84
CA ALA A 284 2.31 9.60 -0.23
C ALA A 284 1.54 9.34 -1.53
N PHE A 285 1.24 10.39 -2.28
CA PHE A 285 0.46 10.30 -3.51
C PHE A 285 1.10 11.01 -4.70
N HIS A 286 2.17 11.76 -4.48
CA HIS A 286 2.90 12.48 -5.52
C HIS A 286 4.32 12.78 -5.10
N ALA A 287 5.26 12.68 -6.04
CA ALA A 287 6.61 13.23 -5.94
C ALA A 287 6.96 13.91 -7.26
N ALA A 288 7.72 14.99 -7.19
CA ALA A 288 8.18 15.69 -8.38
C ALA A 288 9.69 15.84 -8.35
N SER A 289 10.31 15.68 -9.54
CA SER A 289 11.74 15.93 -9.75
C SER A 289 11.95 17.11 -10.70
N GLN A 290 13.05 17.79 -10.50
CA GLN A 290 13.59 18.79 -11.41
C GLN A 290 15.12 18.66 -11.42
N ASP A 291 15.72 18.75 -12.59
CA ASP A 291 17.18 18.64 -12.78
C ASP A 291 17.75 17.33 -12.13
N ASN A 292 17.02 16.23 -12.30
CA ASN A 292 17.35 14.92 -11.72
C ASN A 292 17.42 14.91 -10.18
N LEU A 293 16.70 15.79 -9.51
CA LEU A 293 16.58 15.85 -8.05
C LEU A 293 15.11 15.82 -7.66
N VAL A 294 14.73 14.93 -6.76
CA VAL A 294 13.42 14.98 -6.09
C VAL A 294 13.33 16.30 -5.33
N GLN A 295 12.27 17.09 -5.60
CA GLN A 295 12.04 18.38 -4.98
C GLN A 295 11.18 18.27 -3.72
N PHE A 296 10.22 17.34 -3.74
CA PHE A 296 9.29 17.10 -2.65
C PHE A 296 8.54 15.78 -2.81
N VAL A 297 7.94 15.36 -1.72
CA VAL A 297 6.90 14.32 -1.68
C VAL A 297 5.66 14.93 -1.04
N ASP A 298 4.49 14.77 -1.69
CA ASP A 298 3.21 15.16 -1.14
C ASP A 298 2.52 13.93 -0.51
N ALA A 299 2.03 14.08 0.71
CA ALA A 299 1.30 13.02 1.40
C ALA A 299 0.07 13.59 2.13
N ARG A 300 -0.92 12.72 2.38
CA ARG A 300 -2.15 13.05 3.11
C ARG A 300 -2.55 11.91 4.06
N PRO A 301 -3.34 12.20 5.11
CA PRO A 301 -3.89 11.16 5.97
C PRO A 301 -4.76 10.19 5.16
N THR A 302 -4.69 8.89 5.47
CA THR A 302 -5.55 7.87 4.84
C THR A 302 -7.02 7.98 5.25
N SER A 303 -7.32 8.78 6.27
CA SER A 303 -8.68 9.13 6.69
C SER A 303 -9.21 10.42 6.03
N GLY A 304 -8.53 10.93 5.01
CA GLY A 304 -8.83 12.23 4.41
C GLY A 304 -8.31 13.40 5.25
N GLY A 305 -8.43 14.61 4.72
CA GLY A 305 -7.98 15.83 5.39
C GLY A 305 -6.82 16.51 4.67
N GLU A 306 -6.19 17.44 5.38
CA GLU A 306 -5.19 18.35 4.82
C GLU A 306 -3.90 17.62 4.44
N SER A 307 -3.40 17.86 3.24
CA SER A 307 -2.15 17.29 2.74
C SER A 307 -0.93 18.13 3.13
N ILE A 308 0.22 17.47 3.25
CA ILE A 308 1.51 18.10 3.56
C ILE A 308 2.49 17.84 2.42
N ARG A 309 3.26 18.87 2.06
CA ARG A 309 4.43 18.77 1.21
C ARG A 309 5.69 18.58 2.04
N PHE A 310 6.34 17.46 1.86
CA PHE A 310 7.59 17.12 2.54
C PHE A 310 8.78 17.45 1.66
N LYS A 311 9.67 18.30 2.16
CA LYS A 311 10.91 18.70 1.49
C LYS A 311 12.14 18.20 2.24
N ALA A 312 13.14 17.77 1.50
CA ALA A 312 14.45 17.38 2.05
C ALA A 312 15.53 17.48 0.96
N PRO A 313 16.80 17.56 1.31
CA PRO A 313 17.89 17.33 0.37
C PRO A 313 17.98 15.86 -0.07
N LEU A 314 17.49 14.91 0.73
CA LEU A 314 17.60 13.46 0.51
C LEU A 314 16.26 12.78 0.70
N PHE A 315 15.97 11.80 -0.17
CA PHE A 315 14.77 10.98 -0.13
C PHE A 315 15.13 9.49 -0.17
N LEU A 316 14.34 8.67 0.54
CA LEU A 316 14.44 7.23 0.50
C LEU A 316 13.10 6.63 0.07
N ASP A 317 13.10 5.89 -1.04
CA ASP A 317 12.00 5.02 -1.43
C ASP A 317 12.16 3.64 -0.76
N SER A 318 11.34 3.40 0.26
CA SER A 318 11.15 2.10 0.92
C SER A 318 9.69 1.64 0.86
N THR A 319 8.94 2.11 -0.14
CA THR A 319 7.53 1.77 -0.38
C THR A 319 7.36 0.30 -0.79
N GLY A 320 8.43 -0.32 -1.23
CA GLY A 320 8.46 -1.68 -1.77
C GLY A 320 8.01 -1.76 -3.22
N ASP A 321 7.12 -0.87 -3.67
CA ASP A 321 6.65 -0.80 -5.06
C ASP A 321 7.38 0.29 -5.89
N GLY A 322 8.37 0.99 -5.28
CA GLY A 322 9.16 2.00 -5.98
C GLY A 322 8.37 3.25 -6.37
N TRP A 323 7.40 3.67 -5.57
CA TRP A 323 6.50 4.76 -5.92
C TRP A 323 7.20 6.11 -6.04
N ILE A 324 8.12 6.44 -5.11
CA ILE A 324 8.83 7.72 -5.16
C ILE A 324 9.73 7.77 -6.38
N GLY A 325 10.44 6.66 -6.66
CA GLY A 325 11.24 6.53 -7.87
C GLY A 325 10.39 6.69 -9.14
N TYR A 326 9.27 5.98 -9.21
CA TYR A 326 8.35 6.02 -10.36
C TYR A 326 7.83 7.45 -10.64
N TRP A 327 7.30 8.13 -9.63
CA TRP A 327 6.78 9.49 -9.79
C TRP A 327 7.88 10.52 -10.11
N SER A 328 9.11 10.26 -9.65
CA SER A 328 10.26 11.15 -9.88
C SER A 328 10.99 10.87 -11.20
N GLY A 329 10.58 9.86 -11.98
CA GLY A 329 11.22 9.48 -13.23
C GLY A 329 12.53 8.70 -13.07
N ALA A 330 12.69 7.99 -11.94
CA ALA A 330 13.79 7.03 -11.79
C ALA A 330 13.62 5.85 -12.74
N GLU A 331 14.72 5.36 -13.29
CA GLU A 331 14.72 4.14 -14.08
C GLU A 331 14.36 2.93 -13.23
N TYR A 332 13.57 2.00 -13.78
CA TYR A 332 13.17 0.77 -13.12
C TYR A 332 12.99 -0.40 -14.10
N SER A 333 13.03 -1.62 -13.56
CA SER A 333 12.63 -2.86 -14.22
C SER A 333 11.37 -3.43 -13.57
N TYR A 334 10.59 -4.18 -14.37
CA TYR A 334 9.47 -4.99 -13.92
C TYR A 334 9.42 -6.26 -14.77
N GLY A 335 9.07 -7.40 -14.15
CA GLY A 335 9.08 -8.68 -14.85
C GLY A 335 10.44 -9.39 -14.81
N ARG A 336 10.57 -10.46 -15.61
CA ARG A 336 11.80 -11.25 -15.73
C ARG A 336 12.65 -10.76 -16.90
N GLU A 337 13.93 -10.59 -16.67
CA GLU A 337 14.90 -10.28 -17.71
C GLU A 337 15.22 -11.54 -18.54
N SER A 338 15.60 -11.32 -19.81
CA SER A 338 16.12 -12.40 -20.65
C SER A 338 17.39 -13.01 -20.04
N VAL A 339 17.53 -14.32 -20.16
CA VAL A 339 18.74 -15.06 -19.77
C VAL A 339 20.01 -14.47 -20.36
N TYR A 340 19.93 -13.87 -21.56
CA TYR A 340 21.07 -13.27 -22.25
C TYR A 340 21.48 -11.92 -21.67
N GLN A 341 20.59 -11.23 -20.95
CA GLN A 341 20.87 -9.90 -20.42
C GLN A 341 21.90 -9.91 -19.30
N TYR A 342 21.79 -10.86 -18.36
CA TYR A 342 22.69 -10.98 -17.21
C TYR A 342 23.37 -12.33 -17.08
N GLY A 343 23.13 -13.26 -18.02
CA GLY A 343 23.69 -14.60 -17.98
C GLY A 343 23.21 -15.42 -16.80
N GLU A 344 21.96 -15.27 -16.41
CA GLU A 344 21.35 -15.88 -15.23
C GLU A 344 20.71 -17.25 -15.53
N ALA A 345 21.13 -17.94 -16.59
CA ALA A 345 20.69 -19.30 -16.88
C ALA A 345 21.12 -20.26 -15.76
N TRP A 346 20.16 -21.08 -15.33
CA TRP A 346 20.45 -22.21 -14.47
C TRP A 346 19.96 -23.48 -15.14
N GLU A 347 20.88 -24.38 -15.51
CA GLU A 347 20.60 -25.58 -16.31
C GLU A 347 19.43 -26.45 -15.78
N GLN A 348 19.27 -26.49 -14.46
CA GLN A 348 18.22 -27.26 -13.82
C GLN A 348 16.82 -26.66 -13.97
N TRP A 349 16.70 -25.33 -14.14
CA TRP A 349 15.43 -24.62 -14.07
C TRP A 349 15.03 -23.89 -15.37
N GLY A 350 16.00 -23.59 -16.24
CA GLY A 350 15.78 -23.02 -17.57
C GLY A 350 14.78 -21.85 -17.55
N GLU A 351 13.75 -21.96 -18.37
CA GLU A 351 12.68 -20.96 -18.54
C GLU A 351 11.92 -20.59 -17.25
N LEU A 352 11.88 -21.47 -16.27
CA LEU A 352 11.25 -21.16 -14.97
C LEU A 352 12.06 -20.18 -14.14
N TRP A 353 13.37 -20.10 -14.41
CA TRP A 353 14.30 -19.25 -13.69
C TRP A 353 14.51 -17.92 -14.42
N SER A 354 14.87 -18.00 -15.71
CA SER A 354 15.10 -16.84 -16.55
C SER A 354 14.74 -17.18 -18.01
N PRO A 355 13.78 -16.50 -18.62
CA PRO A 355 13.29 -16.81 -19.97
C PRO A 355 14.27 -16.40 -21.06
N GLU A 356 14.11 -16.92 -22.29
CA GLU A 356 14.85 -16.45 -23.46
C GLU A 356 14.47 -15.00 -23.81
N GLU A 357 13.16 -14.69 -23.80
CA GLU A 357 12.66 -13.33 -24.04
C GLU A 357 12.12 -12.74 -22.72
N PRO A 358 12.33 -11.44 -22.48
CA PRO A 358 11.81 -10.78 -21.27
C PRO A 358 10.29 -10.88 -21.19
N ASP A 359 9.75 -11.03 -20.00
CA ASP A 359 8.30 -11.04 -19.76
C ASP A 359 7.89 -10.22 -18.54
N ASN A 360 6.59 -10.14 -18.27
CA ASN A 360 6.04 -9.41 -17.13
C ASN A 360 5.80 -10.30 -15.89
N ALA A 361 6.29 -11.55 -15.88
CA ALA A 361 6.15 -12.43 -14.74
C ALA A 361 7.00 -11.94 -13.55
N VAL A 362 6.39 -11.90 -12.38
CA VAL A 362 7.05 -11.56 -11.12
C VAL A 362 6.65 -12.55 -10.04
N MET A 363 7.41 -12.65 -8.98
CA MET A 363 6.99 -13.38 -7.80
C MET A 363 5.69 -12.76 -7.24
N GLY A 364 4.66 -13.56 -7.05
CA GLY A 364 3.30 -13.11 -6.79
C GLY A 364 3.08 -12.54 -5.40
N SER A 365 1.87 -12.03 -5.21
CA SER A 365 1.38 -11.53 -3.92
C SER A 365 0.65 -12.62 -3.16
N SER A 366 0.85 -12.68 -1.83
CA SER A 366 0.20 -13.65 -0.94
C SER A 366 -0.84 -13.00 -0.06
N ILE A 367 -1.85 -13.82 0.32
CA ILE A 367 -2.72 -13.56 1.47
C ILE A 367 -2.57 -14.73 2.45
N LEU A 368 -2.08 -14.43 3.65
CA LEU A 368 -1.97 -15.39 4.73
C LEU A 368 -3.28 -15.44 5.51
N TRP A 369 -3.61 -16.61 6.05
CA TRP A 369 -4.82 -16.78 6.83
C TRP A 369 -4.71 -17.93 7.83
N ARG A 370 -5.51 -17.87 8.89
CA ARG A 370 -5.50 -18.85 9.97
C ARG A 370 -6.89 -19.17 10.45
N THR A 371 -7.00 -20.39 11.00
CA THR A 371 -8.16 -20.83 11.77
C THR A 371 -7.78 -21.10 13.21
N LYS A 372 -8.79 -21.12 14.05
CA LYS A 372 -8.73 -21.67 15.41
C LYS A 372 -9.71 -22.83 15.56
N ILE A 373 -9.44 -23.72 16.49
CA ILE A 373 -10.38 -24.78 16.89
C ILE A 373 -11.24 -24.21 18.03
N ALA A 374 -12.55 -24.12 17.78
CA ALA A 374 -13.53 -23.67 18.77
C ALA A 374 -14.14 -24.87 19.52
N ASN A 375 -14.69 -24.60 20.71
CA ASN A 375 -15.35 -25.63 21.53
C ASN A 375 -16.62 -26.20 20.88
N THR A 376 -17.27 -25.43 20.00
CA THR A 376 -18.49 -25.82 19.28
C THR A 376 -18.32 -25.57 17.78
N GLY A 377 -18.80 -26.52 16.98
CA GLY A 377 -18.85 -26.36 15.53
C GLY A 377 -19.82 -25.22 15.14
N LYS A 378 -19.40 -24.38 14.21
CA LYS A 378 -20.24 -23.36 13.57
C LYS A 378 -20.18 -23.56 12.05
N ALA A 379 -21.33 -23.59 11.39
CA ALA A 379 -21.39 -23.64 9.95
C ALA A 379 -20.74 -22.36 9.35
N PHE A 380 -20.02 -22.53 8.25
CA PHE A 380 -19.54 -21.42 7.45
C PHE A 380 -20.59 -21.09 6.38
N PRO A 381 -20.88 -19.83 6.08
CA PRO A 381 -21.85 -19.47 5.05
C PRO A 381 -21.48 -20.07 3.69
N ALA A 382 -22.49 -20.40 2.88
CA ALA A 382 -22.25 -20.82 1.50
C ALA A 382 -21.64 -19.69 0.67
N VAL A 383 -20.60 -20.02 -0.09
CA VAL A 383 -19.81 -19.07 -0.90
C VAL A 383 -19.77 -19.47 -2.37
N PRO A 384 -20.94 -19.52 -3.08
CA PRO A 384 -20.98 -19.96 -4.48
C PRO A 384 -20.08 -19.08 -5.38
N TRP A 385 -19.89 -17.83 -5.03
CA TRP A 385 -19.04 -16.86 -5.70
C TRP A 385 -17.53 -17.16 -5.60
N ALA A 386 -17.12 -18.09 -4.74
CA ALA A 386 -15.74 -18.51 -4.55
C ALA A 386 -15.39 -19.81 -5.27
N MET A 387 -16.40 -20.61 -5.69
CA MET A 387 -16.20 -21.98 -6.20
C MET A 387 -15.51 -22.01 -7.56
N GLU A 388 -15.65 -21.00 -8.37
CA GLU A 388 -14.95 -20.89 -9.65
C GLU A 388 -13.42 -20.92 -9.46
N VAL A 389 -12.92 -20.27 -8.39
CA VAL A 389 -11.48 -20.21 -8.08
C VAL A 389 -11.06 -21.42 -7.25
N ALA A 390 -11.70 -21.67 -6.13
CA ALA A 390 -11.31 -22.74 -5.20
C ALA A 390 -11.58 -24.14 -5.75
N GLN A 391 -12.57 -24.29 -6.64
CA GLN A 391 -13.03 -25.59 -7.16
C GLN A 391 -13.27 -26.59 -6.02
N SER A 392 -12.54 -27.71 -5.98
CA SER A 392 -12.59 -28.72 -4.94
C SER A 392 -11.44 -28.65 -3.92
N HIS A 393 -10.61 -27.59 -3.97
CA HIS A 393 -9.50 -27.46 -3.05
C HIS A 393 -10.00 -27.27 -1.62
N GLU A 394 -9.39 -27.98 -0.66
CA GLU A 394 -9.71 -27.97 0.77
C GLU A 394 -8.51 -27.48 1.57
N ALA A 395 -8.73 -26.51 2.46
CA ALA A 395 -7.70 -26.06 3.38
C ALA A 395 -8.30 -25.48 4.66
N THR A 396 -7.56 -25.55 5.77
CA THR A 396 -7.91 -24.97 7.07
C THR A 396 -6.94 -23.89 7.53
N ALA A 397 -5.87 -23.62 6.79
CA ALA A 397 -4.93 -22.54 7.00
C ALA A 397 -4.13 -22.28 5.73
N GLY A 398 -3.50 -21.13 5.62
CA GLY A 398 -2.62 -20.81 4.50
C GLY A 398 -1.49 -19.87 4.90
N GLU A 399 -0.27 -20.26 4.54
CA GLU A 399 0.95 -19.49 4.76
C GLU A 399 1.43 -18.83 3.46
N TRP A 400 2.73 -18.56 3.35
CA TRP A 400 3.36 -17.84 2.25
C TRP A 400 3.13 -18.44 0.85
N TYR A 401 2.89 -19.75 0.72
CA TYR A 401 2.61 -20.41 -0.57
C TYR A 401 1.19 -20.15 -1.11
N TRP A 402 0.31 -19.54 -0.31
CA TRP A 402 -0.95 -18.98 -0.79
C TRP A 402 -0.66 -17.69 -1.52
N GLU A 403 -0.35 -17.81 -2.79
CA GLU A 403 0.19 -16.78 -3.63
C GLU A 403 -0.48 -16.79 -5.00
N PHE A 404 -0.84 -15.62 -5.49
CA PHE A 404 -1.31 -15.45 -6.86
C PHE A 404 -0.18 -15.81 -7.82
N SER A 405 -0.32 -16.94 -8.53
CA SER A 405 0.72 -17.55 -9.35
C SER A 405 0.41 -17.49 -10.85
N ARG A 406 -0.31 -16.44 -11.29
CA ARG A 406 -0.50 -16.09 -12.70
C ARG A 406 0.33 -14.86 -13.06
N ASN A 407 0.67 -14.72 -14.35
CA ASN A 407 1.43 -13.61 -14.88
C ASN A 407 0.62 -12.70 -15.83
N ASP A 408 -0.70 -12.90 -15.88
CA ASP A 408 -1.64 -12.14 -16.71
C ASP A 408 -2.11 -10.83 -16.07
N LEU A 409 -1.80 -10.62 -14.78
CA LEU A 409 -2.16 -9.42 -14.03
C LEU A 409 -0.93 -8.72 -13.48
N HIS A 410 -0.94 -7.39 -13.56
CA HIS A 410 0.12 -6.56 -13.03
C HIS A 410 -0.02 -6.37 -11.52
N GLN A 411 1.03 -6.69 -10.72
CA GLN A 411 0.98 -6.73 -9.24
C GLN A 411 0.64 -5.37 -8.58
N ILE A 412 0.74 -4.27 -9.29
CA ILE A 412 0.38 -2.93 -8.81
C ILE A 412 -0.96 -2.51 -9.39
N GLU A 413 -1.09 -2.50 -10.72
CA GLU A 413 -2.26 -1.96 -11.42
C GLU A 413 -3.51 -2.83 -11.21
N ASP A 414 -3.33 -4.16 -11.18
CA ASP A 414 -4.41 -5.11 -10.95
C ASP A 414 -4.46 -5.65 -9.51
N GLY A 415 -3.81 -4.96 -8.56
CA GLY A 415 -3.67 -5.42 -7.18
C GLY A 415 -5.00 -5.72 -6.49
N GLU A 416 -6.07 -4.95 -6.74
CA GLU A 416 -7.40 -5.22 -6.18
C GLU A 416 -7.97 -6.53 -6.75
N THR A 417 -7.84 -6.77 -8.04
CA THR A 417 -8.30 -8.01 -8.70
C THR A 417 -7.53 -9.23 -8.18
N ILE A 418 -6.21 -9.10 -7.99
CA ILE A 418 -5.37 -10.16 -7.39
C ILE A 418 -5.83 -10.48 -5.97
N ARG A 419 -6.06 -9.45 -5.13
CA ARG A 419 -6.57 -9.66 -3.78
C ARG A 419 -7.91 -10.38 -3.78
N ASP A 420 -8.84 -9.95 -4.63
CA ASP A 420 -10.16 -10.53 -4.74
C ASP A 420 -10.12 -11.99 -5.18
N HIS A 421 -9.23 -12.33 -6.10
CA HIS A 421 -8.97 -13.70 -6.51
C HIS A 421 -8.47 -14.55 -5.33
N MET A 422 -7.49 -14.06 -4.58
CA MET A 422 -6.94 -14.75 -3.42
C MET A 422 -7.98 -14.94 -2.29
N LEU A 423 -8.84 -13.95 -2.05
CA LEU A 423 -9.93 -14.07 -1.09
C LEU A 423 -10.97 -15.11 -1.51
N LYS A 424 -11.33 -15.18 -2.81
CA LYS A 424 -12.16 -16.27 -3.34
C LYS A 424 -11.52 -17.63 -3.09
N ALA A 425 -10.23 -17.79 -3.39
CA ALA A 425 -9.50 -19.03 -3.14
C ALA A 425 -9.58 -19.46 -1.66
N ILE A 426 -9.35 -18.51 -0.73
CA ILE A 426 -9.35 -18.77 0.72
C ILE A 426 -10.74 -19.16 1.21
N TYR A 427 -11.75 -18.33 0.94
CA TYR A 427 -13.11 -18.59 1.44
C TYR A 427 -13.71 -19.86 0.83
N GLY A 428 -13.43 -20.12 -0.44
CA GLY A 428 -13.88 -21.34 -1.11
C GLY A 428 -13.20 -22.59 -0.58
N SER A 429 -11.88 -22.59 -0.43
CA SER A 429 -11.14 -23.73 0.11
C SER A 429 -11.50 -24.02 1.58
N PHE A 430 -11.73 -22.97 2.37
CA PHE A 430 -12.21 -23.15 3.74
C PHE A 430 -13.64 -23.69 3.77
N TYR A 431 -14.54 -23.20 2.92
CA TYR A 431 -15.90 -23.73 2.80
C TYR A 431 -15.87 -25.22 2.43
N ASN A 432 -15.05 -25.64 1.45
CA ASN A 432 -14.90 -27.05 1.09
C ASN A 432 -14.40 -27.87 2.28
N ALA A 433 -13.37 -27.43 2.97
CA ALA A 433 -12.85 -28.12 4.15
C ALA A 433 -13.92 -28.27 5.26
N LYS A 434 -14.83 -27.30 5.40
CA LYS A 434 -15.94 -27.37 6.37
C LYS A 434 -17.01 -28.39 6.04
N GLN A 435 -17.06 -28.93 4.81
CA GLN A 435 -17.96 -30.03 4.46
C GLN A 435 -17.52 -31.35 5.09
N ASN A 436 -16.26 -31.47 5.48
CA ASN A 436 -15.76 -32.61 6.25
C ASN A 436 -16.13 -32.46 7.73
N PRO A 437 -16.89 -33.41 8.34
CA PRO A 437 -17.26 -33.35 9.76
C PRO A 437 -16.07 -33.22 10.73
N ALA A 438 -14.90 -33.76 10.37
CA ALA A 438 -13.67 -33.62 11.16
C ALA A 438 -13.25 -32.17 11.35
N ASN A 439 -13.63 -31.31 10.43
CA ASN A 439 -13.31 -29.87 10.45
C ASN A 439 -14.44 -29.00 11.02
N ALA A 440 -15.50 -29.60 11.62
CA ALA A 440 -16.66 -28.86 12.12
C ALA A 440 -16.30 -27.74 13.11
N ASN A 441 -15.28 -27.96 13.94
CA ASN A 441 -14.85 -27.01 14.99
C ASN A 441 -13.85 -25.94 14.49
N TYR A 442 -13.35 -26.03 13.26
CA TYR A 442 -12.51 -24.95 12.72
C TYR A 442 -13.33 -23.70 12.43
N GLN A 443 -12.81 -22.55 12.79
CA GLN A 443 -13.37 -21.24 12.51
C GLN A 443 -12.25 -20.33 11.98
N LEU A 444 -12.55 -19.46 11.03
CA LEU A 444 -11.61 -18.42 10.60
C LEU A 444 -11.30 -17.53 11.83
N GLU A 445 -10.02 -17.38 12.12
CA GLU A 445 -9.52 -16.50 13.17
C GLU A 445 -9.04 -15.18 12.58
N TRP A 446 -8.37 -15.28 11.47
CA TRP A 446 -7.77 -14.14 10.80
C TRP A 446 -7.49 -14.46 9.33
N VAL A 447 -7.77 -13.51 8.46
CA VAL A 447 -7.38 -13.47 7.05
C VAL A 447 -6.76 -12.11 6.82
N SER A 448 -5.60 -12.02 6.16
CA SER A 448 -5.05 -10.72 5.76
C SER A 448 -5.91 -10.13 4.65
N TYR A 449 -6.31 -8.87 4.78
CA TYR A 449 -6.93 -8.12 3.67
C TYR A 449 -5.89 -7.36 2.84
N LEU A 450 -4.66 -7.30 3.34
CA LEU A 450 -3.52 -6.68 2.67
C LEU A 450 -2.72 -7.72 1.88
N LEU A 451 -2.27 -7.33 0.70
CA LEU A 451 -1.37 -8.15 -0.12
C LEU A 451 0.05 -8.15 0.45
N GLY A 452 0.56 -9.32 0.76
CA GLY A 452 1.98 -9.55 1.07
C GLY A 452 2.78 -9.68 -0.22
N LYS A 453 3.25 -8.57 -0.78
CA LYS A 453 3.98 -8.54 -2.06
C LYS A 453 5.43 -8.99 -1.89
N ARG A 454 5.92 -9.79 -2.86
CA ARG A 454 7.33 -10.22 -2.95
C ARG A 454 8.13 -9.37 -3.91
N GLU A 455 7.52 -9.03 -5.03
CA GLU A 455 8.17 -8.33 -6.14
C GLU A 455 7.20 -7.35 -6.79
N SER A 456 7.76 -6.29 -7.35
CA SER A 456 7.11 -5.33 -8.24
C SER A 456 8.20 -4.56 -9.00
N ARG A 457 8.17 -3.22 -9.02
CA ARG A 457 9.25 -2.42 -9.61
C ARG A 457 10.55 -2.59 -8.84
N ARG A 458 11.64 -2.74 -9.55
CA ARG A 458 13.02 -2.72 -9.05
C ARG A 458 13.68 -1.48 -9.66
N LEU A 459 14.04 -0.51 -8.82
CA LEU A 459 14.69 0.73 -9.27
C LEU A 459 16.12 0.43 -9.70
N ILE A 460 16.65 1.18 -10.65
CA ILE A 460 17.98 0.92 -11.22
C ILE A 460 19.02 1.83 -10.56
N GLY A 461 20.04 1.19 -9.96
CA GLY A 461 21.22 1.82 -9.38
C GLY A 461 22.44 1.77 -10.29
N ASP A 462 23.58 2.25 -9.81
CA ASP A 462 24.85 2.16 -10.52
C ASP A 462 25.38 0.72 -10.60
N HIS A 463 24.90 -0.17 -9.73
CA HIS A 463 25.08 -1.62 -9.81
C HIS A 463 23.72 -2.31 -9.78
N ILE A 464 23.49 -3.23 -10.70
CA ILE A 464 22.34 -4.12 -10.71
C ILE A 464 22.82 -5.45 -10.12
N PHE A 465 22.35 -5.77 -8.91
CA PHE A 465 22.69 -7.02 -8.24
C PHE A 465 22.00 -8.20 -8.95
N THR A 466 22.79 -9.20 -9.36
CA THR A 466 22.34 -10.34 -10.14
C THR A 466 22.65 -11.67 -9.46
N PHE A 467 22.08 -12.76 -9.96
CA PHE A 467 22.46 -14.10 -9.54
C PHE A 467 23.95 -14.41 -9.81
N ARG A 468 24.54 -13.75 -10.81
CA ARG A 468 25.97 -13.89 -11.09
C ARG A 468 26.83 -13.42 -9.93
N ASP A 469 26.47 -12.30 -9.29
CA ASP A 469 27.15 -11.79 -8.10
C ASP A 469 27.11 -12.81 -6.94
N VAL A 470 26.02 -13.57 -6.86
CA VAL A 470 25.87 -14.65 -5.85
C VAL A 470 26.77 -15.84 -6.18
N LEU A 471 26.79 -16.28 -7.45
CA LEU A 471 27.62 -17.42 -7.90
C LEU A 471 29.10 -17.14 -7.72
N ASP A 472 29.52 -15.94 -8.09
CA ASP A 472 30.93 -15.53 -8.02
C ASP A 472 31.38 -15.24 -6.57
N GLY A 473 30.44 -15.17 -5.61
CA GLY A 473 30.70 -14.74 -4.23
C GLY A 473 31.35 -13.36 -4.19
N ALA A 474 30.94 -12.47 -5.11
CA ALA A 474 31.58 -11.20 -5.38
C ALA A 474 31.68 -10.33 -4.13
N ALA A 475 32.90 -9.98 -3.74
CA ALA A 475 33.17 -8.99 -2.70
C ALA A 475 33.48 -7.64 -3.36
N PHE A 476 32.65 -6.65 -3.10
CA PHE A 476 32.82 -5.29 -3.61
C PHE A 476 33.48 -4.41 -2.55
N ALA A 477 34.24 -3.40 -2.98
CA ALA A 477 34.81 -2.42 -2.05
C ALA A 477 33.75 -1.70 -1.22
N ASP A 478 32.51 -1.61 -1.76
CA ASP A 478 31.33 -1.01 -1.17
C ASP A 478 30.29 -2.05 -0.69
N SER A 479 30.72 -3.25 -0.28
CA SER A 479 29.85 -4.31 0.28
C SER A 479 29.26 -3.89 1.61
N VAL A 480 28.01 -3.47 1.64
CA VAL A 480 27.33 -2.98 2.85
C VAL A 480 26.32 -3.98 3.44
N VAL A 481 25.80 -4.87 2.63
CA VAL A 481 24.87 -5.94 3.04
C VAL A 481 25.56 -7.29 2.88
N MET A 482 25.39 -8.18 3.84
CA MET A 482 25.88 -9.55 3.80
C MET A 482 24.70 -10.50 3.99
N GLU A 483 24.63 -11.56 3.17
CA GLU A 483 23.59 -12.56 3.30
C GLU A 483 24.14 -13.97 3.01
N VAL A 484 23.44 -14.98 3.52
CA VAL A 484 23.70 -16.42 3.30
C VAL A 484 22.45 -17.16 2.85
N ARG A 485 21.34 -16.44 2.71
CA ARG A 485 20.07 -17.03 2.31
C ARG A 485 20.16 -17.53 0.88
N GLU A 486 19.64 -18.72 0.67
CA GLU A 486 19.43 -19.30 -0.65
C GLU A 486 18.63 -18.35 -1.56
N ILE A 487 18.89 -18.39 -2.84
CA ILE A 487 18.07 -17.75 -3.85
C ILE A 487 16.79 -18.57 -3.98
N ASP A 488 15.68 -17.91 -3.76
CA ASP A 488 14.34 -18.47 -3.62
C ASP A 488 13.44 -17.72 -4.63
N VAL A 489 13.29 -18.29 -5.83
CA VAL A 489 12.49 -17.73 -6.91
C VAL A 489 11.16 -18.46 -6.96
N HIS A 490 10.07 -17.74 -6.73
CA HIS A 490 8.72 -18.23 -6.92
C HIS A 490 8.34 -18.12 -8.39
N PHE A 491 7.70 -19.14 -8.90
CA PHE A 491 7.26 -19.15 -10.29
C PHE A 491 5.77 -19.50 -10.40
N GLN A 492 5.20 -19.17 -11.54
CA GLN A 492 3.81 -19.48 -11.84
C GLN A 492 3.69 -21.00 -12.07
N GLN A 493 2.95 -21.68 -11.22
CA GLN A 493 2.80 -23.14 -11.32
C GLN A 493 2.26 -23.60 -12.67
N GLN A 494 1.44 -22.78 -13.30
CA GLN A 494 0.85 -23.07 -14.60
C GLN A 494 1.89 -23.13 -15.75
N LEU A 495 3.11 -22.59 -15.55
CA LEU A 495 4.21 -22.82 -16.49
C LEU A 495 4.65 -24.29 -16.56
N GLN A 496 4.36 -25.07 -15.52
CA GLN A 496 4.64 -26.52 -15.51
C GLN A 496 3.38 -27.38 -15.76
N ASP A 497 2.23 -26.98 -15.20
CA ASP A 497 0.96 -27.70 -15.36
C ASP A 497 -0.21 -26.71 -15.21
N GLU A 498 -0.92 -26.42 -16.30
CA GLU A 498 -2.08 -25.54 -16.33
C GLU A 498 -3.22 -25.93 -15.38
N ARG A 499 -3.24 -27.19 -14.92
CA ARG A 499 -4.24 -27.69 -13.97
C ARG A 499 -3.92 -27.36 -12.51
N GLN A 500 -2.74 -26.82 -12.23
CA GLN A 500 -2.39 -26.42 -10.86
C GLN A 500 -3.22 -25.19 -10.45
N PRO A 501 -3.61 -25.10 -9.16
CA PRO A 501 -4.29 -23.92 -8.65
C PRO A 501 -3.45 -22.67 -8.83
N ASP A 502 -4.04 -21.61 -9.38
CA ASP A 502 -3.37 -20.33 -9.64
C ASP A 502 -3.26 -19.41 -8.40
N PHE A 503 -3.71 -19.89 -7.26
CA PHE A 503 -3.60 -19.26 -5.95
C PHE A 503 -2.58 -19.95 -5.02
N LEU A 504 -1.82 -20.90 -5.55
CA LEU A 504 -0.71 -21.54 -4.85
C LEU A 504 0.56 -21.39 -5.68
N SER A 505 1.69 -21.19 -5.03
CA SER A 505 2.98 -21.11 -5.71
C SER A 505 3.94 -22.21 -5.26
N LYS A 506 4.94 -22.44 -6.10
CA LYS A 506 6.16 -23.20 -5.78
C LYS A 506 7.36 -22.27 -5.88
N ALA A 507 8.41 -22.63 -5.19
CA ALA A 507 9.68 -21.93 -5.26
C ALA A 507 10.78 -22.87 -5.74
N LEU A 508 11.73 -22.29 -6.45
CA LEU A 508 12.97 -22.94 -6.88
C LEU A 508 14.11 -22.39 -6.03
N PHE A 509 14.82 -23.29 -5.36
CA PHE A 509 15.84 -22.93 -4.40
C PHE A 509 17.24 -23.24 -4.93
N TYR A 510 18.11 -22.25 -4.86
CA TYR A 510 19.54 -22.41 -5.06
C TYR A 510 20.29 -22.15 -3.77
N LYS A 511 20.95 -23.16 -3.21
CA LYS A 511 21.77 -23.02 -1.98
C LYS A 511 23.00 -22.19 -2.28
N THR A 512 23.16 -21.11 -1.56
CA THR A 512 24.26 -20.17 -1.72
C THR A 512 25.33 -20.36 -0.63
N GLY A 513 26.54 -19.84 -0.93
CA GLY A 513 27.46 -19.42 0.11
C GLY A 513 27.11 -18.03 0.63
N LYS A 514 28.09 -17.38 1.24
CA LYS A 514 28.01 -15.97 1.63
C LYS A 514 28.12 -15.09 0.39
N TYR A 515 27.23 -14.10 0.27
CA TYR A 515 27.27 -13.09 -0.79
C TYR A 515 27.04 -11.70 -0.22
N TYR A 516 27.32 -10.68 -1.02
CA TYR A 516 27.32 -9.29 -0.59
C TYR A 516 26.58 -8.41 -1.60
N ILE A 517 25.85 -7.43 -1.09
CA ILE A 517 25.19 -6.43 -1.93
C ILE A 517 25.94 -5.11 -1.75
N PRO A 518 26.39 -4.49 -2.87
CA PRO A 518 27.13 -3.24 -2.81
C PRO A 518 26.20 -2.04 -2.57
N TYR A 519 26.74 -0.99 -1.99
CA TYR A 519 26.05 0.28 -1.77
C TYR A 519 25.50 0.89 -3.06
N ARG A 520 26.19 0.70 -4.20
CA ARG A 520 25.78 1.17 -5.52
C ARG A 520 24.44 0.60 -6.00
N SER A 521 23.92 -0.44 -5.37
CA SER A 521 22.57 -0.97 -5.61
C SER A 521 21.49 -0.28 -4.77
N LEU A 522 21.83 0.70 -3.92
CA LEU A 522 20.93 1.31 -2.93
C LEU A 522 20.62 2.80 -3.21
N TYR A 523 20.97 3.31 -4.37
CA TYR A 523 20.60 4.65 -4.83
C TYR A 523 20.31 4.67 -6.33
N SER A 524 19.46 5.59 -6.76
CA SER A 524 19.07 5.71 -8.17
C SER A 524 20.22 6.21 -9.03
N ARG A 525 20.40 5.60 -10.22
CA ARG A 525 21.46 6.02 -11.12
C ARG A 525 21.17 7.32 -11.87
N ASN A 526 19.88 7.71 -11.99
CA ASN A 526 19.49 8.91 -12.73
C ASN A 526 18.80 9.99 -11.88
N ILE A 527 18.38 9.68 -10.63
CA ILE A 527 17.85 10.66 -9.70
C ILE A 527 18.86 10.83 -8.55
N ASN A 528 19.55 11.95 -8.52
CA ASN A 528 20.80 12.13 -7.78
C ASN A 528 20.66 12.22 -6.24
N ASN A 529 19.46 12.44 -5.71
CA ASN A 529 19.20 12.52 -4.26
C ASN A 529 18.21 11.46 -3.76
N LEU A 530 18.00 10.40 -4.56
CA LEU A 530 17.07 9.32 -4.25
C LEU A 530 17.83 8.05 -3.86
N PHE A 531 17.65 7.61 -2.63
CA PHE A 531 17.98 6.28 -2.14
C PHE A 531 16.83 5.29 -2.36
N MET A 532 17.15 4.01 -2.32
CA MET A 532 16.18 2.91 -2.34
C MET A 532 16.64 1.80 -1.40
N ALA A 533 15.71 1.27 -0.60
CA ALA A 533 15.93 0.13 0.29
C ALA A 533 14.64 -0.67 0.45
N GLY A 534 14.75 -1.96 0.33
CA GLY A 534 13.61 -2.86 0.31
C GLY A 534 13.64 -3.75 -0.92
N ARG A 535 12.52 -4.42 -1.25
CA ARG A 535 12.44 -5.26 -2.44
C ARG A 535 12.55 -4.48 -3.77
N ASN A 536 12.49 -3.15 -3.71
CA ASN A 536 12.65 -2.24 -4.85
C ASN A 536 14.10 -1.77 -5.08
N PHE A 537 15.09 -2.37 -4.41
CA PHE A 537 16.50 -2.07 -4.66
C PHE A 537 16.95 -2.55 -6.06
N SER A 538 18.12 -2.11 -6.50
CA SER A 538 18.64 -2.40 -7.83
C SER A 538 19.13 -3.84 -7.96
N CYS A 539 18.31 -4.68 -8.59
CA CYS A 539 18.62 -6.09 -8.83
C CYS A 539 17.85 -6.64 -10.03
N SER A 540 18.29 -7.79 -10.56
CA SER A 540 17.52 -8.62 -11.48
C SER A 540 16.38 -9.34 -10.76
N HIS A 541 15.44 -9.92 -11.53
CA HIS A 541 14.40 -10.79 -11.00
C HIS A 541 14.99 -11.95 -10.17
N VAL A 542 15.95 -12.66 -10.71
CA VAL A 542 16.60 -13.79 -10.02
C VAL A 542 17.43 -13.29 -8.84
N GLY A 543 18.17 -12.20 -9.03
CA GLY A 543 18.97 -11.58 -7.96
C GLY A 543 18.13 -11.12 -6.77
N LEU A 544 16.82 -10.82 -6.96
CA LEU A 544 15.90 -10.48 -5.88
C LEU A 544 15.56 -11.69 -4.99
N GLY A 545 15.63 -12.92 -5.49
CA GLY A 545 15.12 -14.12 -4.84
C GLY A 545 15.59 -14.34 -3.40
N GLY A 546 16.86 -14.08 -3.09
CA GLY A 546 17.39 -14.16 -1.72
C GLY A 546 17.22 -12.86 -0.93
N PRO A 547 17.72 -11.74 -1.44
CA PRO A 547 17.81 -10.47 -0.71
C PRO A 547 16.48 -9.82 -0.32
N ARG A 548 15.36 -10.20 -0.90
CA ARG A 548 14.03 -9.64 -0.59
C ARG A 548 13.56 -9.90 0.85
N VAL A 549 14.18 -10.83 1.57
CA VAL A 549 13.80 -11.13 2.96
C VAL A 549 14.09 -9.94 3.88
N MET A 550 13.30 -9.82 4.94
CA MET A 550 13.16 -8.55 5.64
C MET A 550 14.37 -8.14 6.47
N ARG A 551 15.17 -9.08 7.02
CA ARG A 551 16.43 -8.71 7.70
C ARG A 551 17.45 -8.17 6.70
N THR A 552 17.52 -8.74 5.52
CA THR A 552 18.41 -8.27 4.45
C THR A 552 18.02 -6.87 3.98
N THR A 553 16.73 -6.65 3.72
CA THR A 553 16.24 -5.30 3.37
C THR A 553 16.40 -4.30 4.51
N GLY A 554 16.36 -4.77 5.76
CA GLY A 554 16.69 -3.98 6.94
C GLY A 554 18.15 -3.54 6.97
N GLN A 555 19.09 -4.43 6.58
CA GLN A 555 20.50 -4.05 6.41
C GLN A 555 20.64 -2.94 5.35
N MET A 556 19.94 -3.05 4.21
CA MET A 556 19.91 -2.00 3.17
C MET A 556 19.48 -0.65 3.76
N GLY A 557 18.37 -0.67 4.51
CA GLY A 557 17.86 0.54 5.16
C GLY A 557 18.86 1.17 6.12
N ALA A 558 19.46 0.38 7.01
CA ALA A 558 20.46 0.88 7.95
C ALA A 558 21.69 1.46 7.22
N ALA A 559 22.18 0.79 6.18
CA ALA A 559 23.27 1.27 5.35
C ALA A 559 22.94 2.63 4.72
N VAL A 560 21.73 2.78 4.14
CA VAL A 560 21.25 4.06 3.59
C VAL A 560 21.17 5.15 4.65
N GLY A 561 20.67 4.85 5.87
CA GLY A 561 20.61 5.83 6.94
C GLY A 561 21.99 6.40 7.33
N TYR A 562 23.01 5.55 7.38
CA TYR A 562 24.39 6.00 7.61
C TYR A 562 24.95 6.78 6.41
N ALA A 563 24.68 6.37 5.17
CA ALA A 563 25.08 7.11 3.98
C ALA A 563 24.46 8.51 3.96
N ALA A 564 23.17 8.64 4.28
CA ALA A 564 22.47 9.91 4.35
C ALA A 564 23.11 10.89 5.35
N SER A 565 23.66 10.38 6.44
CA SER A 565 24.39 11.23 7.41
C SER A 565 25.66 11.84 6.83
N LEU A 566 26.40 11.08 6.04
CA LEU A 566 27.58 11.58 5.33
C LEU A 566 27.21 12.52 4.18
N CYS A 567 26.12 12.24 3.47
CA CYS A 567 25.58 13.18 2.47
C CYS A 567 25.30 14.55 3.11
N LYS A 568 24.61 14.58 4.26
CA LYS A 568 24.37 15.81 5.03
C LYS A 568 25.68 16.47 5.47
N LYS A 569 26.63 15.68 6.01
CA LYS A 569 27.90 16.18 6.50
C LYS A 569 28.71 16.92 5.43
N TYR A 570 28.72 16.39 4.21
CA TYR A 570 29.52 16.92 3.10
C TYR A 570 28.73 17.78 2.09
N GLY A 571 27.40 17.82 2.21
CA GLY A 571 26.55 18.54 1.25
C GLY A 571 26.55 17.88 -0.14
N VAL A 572 26.60 16.56 -0.21
CA VAL A 572 26.72 15.78 -1.45
C VAL A 572 25.56 14.80 -1.61
N GLY A 573 25.38 14.27 -2.82
CA GLY A 573 24.41 13.22 -3.09
C GLY A 573 24.89 11.79 -2.75
N PRO A 574 24.04 10.79 -2.92
CA PRO A 574 24.33 9.39 -2.67
C PRO A 574 25.57 8.86 -3.42
N ARG A 575 25.70 9.17 -4.71
CA ARG A 575 26.80 8.67 -5.55
C ARG A 575 28.17 9.17 -5.09
N GLU A 576 28.25 10.39 -4.58
CA GLU A 576 29.48 10.98 -4.07
C GLU A 576 29.98 10.28 -2.81
N ILE A 577 29.11 9.61 -2.06
CA ILE A 577 29.57 8.76 -0.93
C ILE A 577 30.41 7.60 -1.46
N TYR A 578 30.02 6.98 -2.55
CA TYR A 578 30.83 5.95 -3.20
C TYR A 578 32.12 6.51 -3.80
N THR A 579 32.03 7.61 -4.55
CA THR A 579 33.16 8.10 -5.36
C THR A 579 34.19 8.90 -4.57
N GLN A 580 33.79 9.53 -3.45
CA GLN A 580 34.64 10.47 -2.72
C GLN A 580 34.81 10.12 -1.21
N HIS A 581 33.85 9.44 -0.59
CA HIS A 581 33.80 9.22 0.86
C HIS A 581 33.68 7.75 1.26
N LEU A 582 33.92 6.79 0.32
CA LEU A 582 33.71 5.37 0.55
C LEU A 582 34.43 4.84 1.79
N LYS A 583 35.70 5.22 1.97
CA LYS A 583 36.47 4.75 3.12
C LYS A 583 35.81 5.16 4.44
N GLU A 584 35.44 6.42 4.60
CA GLU A 584 34.80 6.91 5.83
C GLU A 584 33.43 6.23 6.04
N TYR A 585 32.68 6.01 4.96
CA TYR A 585 31.41 5.31 5.01
C TYR A 585 31.58 3.86 5.51
N MET A 586 32.54 3.12 4.97
CA MET A 586 32.82 1.76 5.41
C MET A 586 33.32 1.73 6.85
N ASP A 587 34.19 2.66 7.25
CA ASP A 587 34.68 2.81 8.64
C ASP A 587 33.52 3.15 9.60
N LEU A 588 32.51 3.94 9.16
CA LEU A 588 31.33 4.27 9.95
C LEU A 588 30.48 3.02 10.20
N ILE A 589 30.24 2.21 9.17
CA ILE A 589 29.48 0.95 9.29
C ILE A 589 30.23 -0.05 10.18
N GLU A 590 31.56 -0.21 10.02
CA GLU A 590 32.33 -1.13 10.84
C GLU A 590 32.28 -0.76 12.33
N ARG A 591 32.35 0.51 12.67
CA ARG A 591 32.25 0.97 14.07
C ARG A 591 30.92 0.59 14.73
N GLN A 592 29.83 0.40 13.96
CA GLN A 592 28.53 -0.02 14.51
C GLN A 592 28.54 -1.47 15.03
N GLN A 593 29.45 -2.32 14.56
CA GLN A 593 29.62 -3.69 15.06
C GLN A 593 30.26 -3.75 16.45
N TRP A 594 31.14 -2.79 16.78
CA TRP A 594 31.99 -2.84 17.98
C TRP A 594 31.36 -2.18 19.21
N ASN A 595 30.33 -1.35 19.02
CA ASN A 595 29.57 -0.73 20.10
C ASN A 595 28.55 -1.71 20.70
N ARG A 596 28.97 -2.89 21.14
CA ARG A 596 28.15 -3.74 22.02
C ARG A 596 28.18 -3.13 23.42
N PRO A 597 26.99 -2.95 24.09
CA PRO A 597 26.96 -2.53 25.48
C PRO A 597 27.62 -3.56 26.40
#